data_2f33df72ed93c462b57cd2d0ee58b1c7
#
_entry.id   2f33df72ed93c462b57cd2d0ee58b1c7
#
_cell.length_a   1.000
_cell.length_b   1.000
_cell.length_c   1.000
_cell.angle_alpha   90.00
_cell.angle_beta   90.00
_cell.angle_gamma   90.00
#
_symmetry.space_group_name_H-M   'P 1'
#
loop_
_entity.id
_entity.type
_entity.pdbx_description
1 polymer ?
#
loop_
_entity_poly.entity_id
_entity_poly.type
_entity_poly.pdbx_seq_one_letter_code
_entity_poly.pdbx_strand_id
1 'polypeptide(L)'
;MTFKQEILPAVAAILFNEQGDILLQRRKDVNKWCILSGHVEFGESISEAVLREIYEETGARAEIVRFIGVYSSPDFQTYHYGERSVQYVTSYFEARFIEAVNISFCNAETHELKFFPPEYIPSNLALINPAWLQDALNRQEAVFLR
;
A
#
# COMPACT_ATOMS: atom_id res chain seq x y z
N MET A 1 -31.06 3.13 -13.33
CA MET A 1 -29.63 3.21 -12.98
C MET A 1 -29.40 2.53 -11.64
N THR A 2 -28.51 1.57 -11.59
CA THR A 2 -28.23 0.80 -10.38
C THR A 2 -26.82 1.13 -9.89
N PHE A 3 -26.73 1.79 -8.74
CA PHE A 3 -25.43 1.96 -8.07
C PHE A 3 -25.03 0.68 -7.38
N LYS A 4 -23.80 0.26 -7.60
CA LYS A 4 -23.23 -0.89 -6.93
C LYS A 4 -22.26 -0.42 -5.85
N GLN A 5 -22.52 -0.85 -4.62
CA GLN A 5 -21.62 -0.61 -3.48
C GLN A 5 -21.07 -1.93 -3.00
N GLU A 6 -19.76 -1.96 -2.80
CA GLU A 6 -19.06 -3.16 -2.37
C GLU A 6 -18.08 -2.84 -1.27
N ILE A 7 -17.87 -3.81 -0.38
CA ILE A 7 -16.76 -3.79 0.58
C ILE A 7 -15.83 -4.93 0.17
N LEU A 8 -14.58 -4.62 -0.11
CA LEU A 8 -13.59 -5.58 -0.57
C LEU A 8 -12.35 -5.59 0.33
N PRO A 9 -11.76 -6.77 0.55
CA PRO A 9 -10.50 -6.85 1.28
C PRO A 9 -9.33 -6.38 0.41
N ALA A 10 -8.41 -5.66 1.03
CA ALA A 10 -7.19 -5.19 0.40
C ALA A 10 -6.01 -5.31 1.35
N VAL A 11 -4.83 -5.15 0.81
CA VAL A 11 -3.57 -5.13 1.57
C VAL A 11 -2.74 -3.93 1.15
N ALA A 12 -1.91 -3.46 2.07
CA ALA A 12 -0.95 -2.40 1.81
C ALA A 12 0.34 -2.69 2.56
N ALA A 13 1.46 -2.22 2.02
CA ALA A 13 2.76 -2.44 2.64
C ALA A 13 3.60 -1.17 2.59
N ILE A 14 4.30 -0.92 3.69
CA ILE A 14 5.37 0.05 3.77
C ILE A 14 6.70 -0.70 3.86
N LEU A 15 7.68 -0.28 3.07
CA LEU A 15 9.01 -0.87 3.04
C LEU A 15 10.04 0.23 3.24
N PHE A 16 10.96 0.00 4.16
CA PHE A 16 12.07 0.90 4.45
C PHE A 16 13.36 0.32 3.89
N ASN A 17 14.24 1.19 3.41
CA ASN A 17 15.62 0.79 3.12
C ASN A 17 16.49 0.91 4.38
N GLU A 18 17.79 0.66 4.23
CA GLU A 18 18.74 0.71 5.36
C GLU A 18 18.87 2.12 5.96
N GLN A 19 18.59 3.16 5.18
CA GLN A 19 18.61 4.55 5.65
C GLN A 19 17.30 4.98 6.32
N GLY A 20 16.31 4.11 6.35
CA GLY A 20 14.99 4.44 6.87
C GLY A 20 14.10 5.21 5.91
N ASP A 21 14.48 5.27 4.65
CA ASP A 21 13.66 5.88 3.60
C ASP A 21 12.56 4.92 3.16
N ILE A 22 11.45 5.49 2.73
CA ILE A 22 10.21 4.77 2.42
C ILE A 22 10.05 4.61 0.93
N LEU A 23 9.75 3.39 0.48
CA LEU A 23 9.45 3.12 -0.91
C LEU A 23 8.03 3.57 -1.24
N LEU A 24 7.92 4.43 -2.24
CA LEU A 24 6.65 4.81 -2.83
C LEU A 24 6.67 4.47 -4.31
N GLN A 25 5.49 4.19 -4.85
CA GLN A 25 5.28 4.04 -6.29
C GLN A 25 4.45 5.20 -6.80
N ARG A 26 4.78 5.65 -8.01
CA ARG A 26 3.92 6.58 -8.73
C ARG A 26 3.09 5.77 -9.72
N ARG A 27 1.78 5.79 -9.52
CA ARG A 27 0.86 4.99 -10.31
C ARG A 27 0.57 5.67 -11.65
N LYS A 28 0.49 4.86 -12.72
CA LYS A 28 0.20 5.37 -14.06
C LYS A 28 -1.22 5.91 -14.20
N ASP A 29 -2.18 5.29 -13.50
CA ASP A 29 -3.60 5.64 -13.63
C ASP A 29 -3.93 7.04 -13.08
N VAL A 30 -3.33 7.43 -11.97
CA VAL A 30 -3.63 8.72 -11.30
C VAL A 30 -2.43 9.66 -11.28
N ASN A 31 -1.24 9.21 -11.68
CA ASN A 31 0.01 9.96 -11.64
C ASN A 31 0.32 10.55 -10.26
N LYS A 32 0.06 9.77 -9.22
CA LYS A 32 0.28 10.15 -7.82
C LYS A 32 1.09 9.07 -7.10
N TRP A 33 1.76 9.50 -6.06
CA TRP A 33 2.55 8.60 -5.22
C TRP A 33 1.70 7.90 -4.18
N CYS A 34 2.01 6.64 -3.93
CA CYS A 34 1.34 5.85 -2.89
C CYS A 34 2.25 4.73 -2.39
N ILE A 35 1.92 4.20 -1.22
CA ILE A 35 2.52 2.94 -0.76
C ILE A 35 2.03 1.78 -1.64
N LEU A 36 2.73 0.66 -1.58
CA LEU A 36 2.33 -0.53 -2.34
C LEU A 36 1.02 -1.08 -1.78
N SER A 37 0.08 -1.39 -2.64
CA SER A 37 -1.23 -1.89 -2.23
C SER A 37 -1.91 -2.67 -3.34
N GLY A 38 -2.90 -3.47 -2.98
CA GLY A 38 -3.68 -4.21 -3.94
C GLY A 38 -4.78 -5.03 -3.29
N HIS A 39 -5.50 -5.77 -4.10
CA HIS A 39 -6.62 -6.58 -3.67
C HIS A 39 -6.15 -7.95 -3.16
N VAL A 40 -6.92 -8.52 -2.23
CA VAL A 40 -6.81 -9.94 -1.89
C VAL A 40 -7.57 -10.73 -2.96
N GLU A 41 -6.91 -11.71 -3.56
CA GLU A 41 -7.53 -12.57 -4.56
C GLU A 41 -8.13 -13.82 -3.91
N PHE A 42 -9.14 -14.37 -4.58
CA PHE A 42 -9.79 -15.59 -4.09
C PHE A 42 -8.74 -16.70 -3.94
N GLY A 43 -8.76 -17.35 -2.78
CA GLY A 43 -7.87 -18.47 -2.50
C GLY A 43 -6.54 -18.09 -1.86
N GLU A 44 -6.27 -16.79 -1.63
CA GLU A 44 -5.06 -16.38 -0.93
C GLU A 44 -5.36 -15.75 0.43
N SER A 45 -4.43 -15.90 1.36
CA SER A 45 -4.47 -15.19 2.64
C SER A 45 -4.01 -13.74 2.46
N ILE A 46 -4.24 -12.89 3.47
CA ILE A 46 -3.73 -11.52 3.42
C ILE A 46 -2.20 -11.47 3.39
N SER A 47 -1.53 -12.41 4.05
CA SER A 47 -0.07 -12.52 4.02
C SER A 47 0.43 -12.85 2.61
N GLU A 48 -0.21 -13.80 1.96
CA GLU A 48 0.12 -14.14 0.57
C GLU A 48 -0.17 -12.98 -0.37
N ALA A 49 -1.30 -12.30 -0.18
CA ALA A 49 -1.70 -11.17 -1.02
C ALA A 49 -0.69 -10.03 -0.95
N VAL A 50 -0.26 -9.61 0.24
CA VAL A 50 0.67 -8.49 0.37
C VAL A 50 2.03 -8.81 -0.24
N LEU A 51 2.53 -10.04 -0.06
CA LEU A 51 3.82 -10.44 -0.64
C LEU A 51 3.73 -10.55 -2.16
N ARG A 52 2.62 -11.05 -2.69
CA ARG A 52 2.38 -11.08 -4.13
C ARG A 52 2.35 -9.67 -4.73
N GLU A 53 1.62 -8.75 -4.10
CA GLU A 53 1.53 -7.35 -4.56
C GLU A 53 2.90 -6.67 -4.55
N ILE A 54 3.70 -6.88 -3.51
CA ILE A 54 5.05 -6.33 -3.46
C ILE A 54 5.87 -6.84 -4.65
N TYR A 55 5.81 -8.14 -4.91
CA TYR A 55 6.55 -8.74 -6.03
C TYR A 55 6.07 -8.21 -7.38
N GLU A 56 4.76 -8.12 -7.59
CA GLU A 56 4.20 -7.60 -8.84
C GLU A 56 4.59 -6.14 -9.08
N GLU A 57 4.62 -5.33 -8.03
CA GLU A 57 4.87 -3.89 -8.16
C GLU A 57 6.36 -3.52 -8.16
N THR A 58 7.23 -4.39 -7.66
CA THR A 58 8.67 -4.08 -7.54
C THR A 58 9.60 -5.07 -8.24
N GLY A 59 9.10 -6.24 -8.58
CA GLY A 59 9.94 -7.32 -9.13
C GLY A 59 10.84 -7.99 -8.09
N ALA A 60 10.73 -7.63 -6.81
CA ALA A 60 11.58 -8.15 -5.74
C ALA A 60 10.76 -8.84 -4.66
N ARG A 61 11.32 -9.91 -4.09
CA ARG A 61 10.70 -10.65 -3.01
C ARG A 61 10.95 -9.97 -1.67
N ALA A 62 9.96 -10.08 -0.79
CA ALA A 62 9.96 -9.47 0.53
C ALA A 62 9.45 -10.45 1.58
N GLU A 63 9.62 -10.06 2.84
CA GLU A 63 9.02 -10.76 3.97
C GLU A 63 8.29 -9.76 4.86
N ILE A 64 7.28 -10.23 5.60
CA ILE A 64 6.52 -9.41 6.53
C ILE A 64 7.36 -9.21 7.79
N VAL A 65 7.49 -7.95 8.22
CA VAL A 65 8.14 -7.58 9.49
C VAL A 65 7.12 -7.52 10.61
N ARG A 66 5.99 -6.83 10.40
CA ARG A 66 4.93 -6.73 11.39
C ARG A 66 3.61 -6.31 10.76
N PHE A 67 2.52 -6.60 11.46
CA PHE A 67 1.20 -6.10 11.13
C PHE A 67 1.00 -4.74 11.81
N ILE A 68 0.66 -3.72 11.03
CA ILE A 68 0.46 -2.35 11.54
C ILE A 68 -0.97 -2.15 11.96
N GLY A 69 -1.94 -2.56 11.16
CA GLY A 69 -3.34 -2.40 11.53
C GLY A 69 -4.30 -2.60 10.39
N VAL A 70 -5.57 -2.31 10.66
CA VAL A 70 -6.65 -2.35 9.67
C VAL A 70 -7.12 -0.93 9.41
N TYR A 71 -7.13 -0.56 8.14
CA TYR A 71 -7.56 0.75 7.68
C TYR A 71 -8.84 0.59 6.86
N SER A 72 -9.93 1.12 7.36
CA SER A 72 -11.24 0.91 6.74
C SER A 72 -12.14 2.17 6.75
N SER A 73 -11.66 3.29 7.29
CA SER A 73 -12.47 4.51 7.33
C SER A 73 -13.01 4.87 5.93
N PRO A 74 -14.32 5.02 5.78
CA PRO A 74 -14.90 5.36 4.46
C PRO A 74 -14.32 6.63 3.85
N ASP A 75 -13.92 7.59 4.66
CA ASP A 75 -13.38 8.87 4.18
C ASP A 75 -12.08 8.69 3.39
N PHE A 76 -11.31 7.65 3.69
CA PHE A 76 -10.00 7.43 3.08
C PHE A 76 -9.88 6.12 2.32
N GLN A 77 -10.86 5.22 2.44
CA GLN A 77 -10.82 3.89 1.84
C GLN A 77 -11.93 3.65 0.82
N THR A 78 -12.69 4.68 0.46
CA THR A 78 -13.76 4.57 -0.54
C THR A 78 -13.32 5.19 -1.85
N TYR A 79 -13.49 4.43 -2.92
CA TYR A 79 -13.16 4.83 -4.28
C TYR A 79 -14.40 4.71 -5.17
N HIS A 80 -14.57 5.68 -6.04
CA HIS A 80 -15.71 5.74 -6.94
C HIS A 80 -15.25 5.45 -8.37
N TYR A 81 -15.84 4.41 -8.97
CA TYR A 81 -15.55 3.98 -10.32
C TYR A 81 -16.84 4.05 -11.15
N GLY A 82 -17.24 5.26 -11.55
CA GLY A 82 -18.50 5.47 -12.25
C GLY A 82 -19.70 5.15 -11.36
N GLU A 83 -20.48 4.13 -11.73
CA GLU A 83 -21.64 3.68 -10.96
C GLU A 83 -21.29 2.70 -9.83
N ARG A 84 -20.01 2.35 -9.70
CA ARG A 84 -19.52 1.43 -8.69
C ARG A 84 -18.70 2.19 -7.65
N SER A 85 -19.01 1.95 -6.38
CA SER A 85 -18.22 2.46 -5.25
C SER A 85 -17.70 1.30 -4.45
N VAL A 86 -16.43 1.35 -4.07
CA VAL A 86 -15.78 0.30 -3.31
C VAL A 86 -15.18 0.90 -2.06
N GLN A 87 -15.53 0.34 -0.91
CA GLN A 87 -14.87 0.61 0.36
C GLN A 87 -13.91 -0.55 0.63
N TYR A 88 -12.63 -0.24 0.77
CA TYR A 88 -11.62 -1.25 1.05
C TYR A 88 -11.39 -1.41 2.55
N VAL A 89 -11.40 -2.66 3.01
CA VAL A 89 -10.91 -3.01 4.34
C VAL A 89 -9.48 -3.50 4.14
N THR A 90 -8.54 -2.63 4.47
CA THR A 90 -7.13 -2.81 4.12
C THR A 90 -6.31 -3.26 5.32
N SER A 91 -5.68 -4.42 5.19
CA SER A 91 -4.67 -4.89 6.15
C SER A 91 -3.33 -4.29 5.78
N TYR A 92 -2.76 -3.51 6.71
CA TYR A 92 -1.56 -2.72 6.49
C TYR A 92 -0.37 -3.34 7.22
N PHE A 93 0.73 -3.57 6.48
CA PHE A 93 1.92 -4.26 6.97
C PHE A 93 3.18 -3.43 6.76
N GLU A 94 4.15 -3.62 7.65
CA GLU A 94 5.54 -3.33 7.33
C GLU A 94 6.18 -4.60 6.79
N ALA A 95 6.88 -4.47 5.66
CA ALA A 95 7.64 -5.56 5.03
C ALA A 95 9.05 -5.09 4.73
N ARG A 96 9.94 -6.01 4.41
CA ARG A 96 11.31 -5.71 3.97
C ARG A 96 11.69 -6.62 2.82
N PHE A 97 12.53 -6.10 1.92
CA PHE A 97 13.06 -6.90 0.82
C PHE A 97 14.06 -7.93 1.34
N ILE A 98 13.97 -9.15 0.80
CA ILE A 98 14.94 -10.22 1.06
C ILE A 98 15.95 -10.36 -0.07
N GLU A 99 15.84 -9.51 -1.09
CA GLU A 99 16.75 -9.40 -2.22
C GLU A 99 16.83 -7.93 -2.66
N ALA A 100 17.78 -7.61 -3.51
CA ALA A 100 17.92 -6.24 -4.00
C ALA A 100 16.72 -5.83 -4.85
N VAL A 101 16.19 -4.63 -4.59
CA VAL A 101 15.14 -4.03 -5.40
C VAL A 101 15.76 -3.16 -6.49
N ASN A 102 15.23 -3.29 -7.70
CA ASN A 102 15.62 -2.43 -8.82
C ASN A 102 14.60 -1.31 -8.96
N ILE A 103 14.97 -0.11 -8.55
CA ILE A 103 14.08 1.07 -8.61
C ILE A 103 13.79 1.52 -10.04
N SER A 104 14.49 0.98 -11.04
CA SER A 104 14.15 1.19 -12.45
C SER A 104 13.04 0.28 -12.94
N PHE A 105 12.57 -0.63 -12.10
CA PHE A 105 11.46 -1.52 -12.43
C PHE A 105 10.19 -0.70 -12.71
N CYS A 106 9.51 -1.04 -13.78
CA CYS A 106 8.19 -0.51 -14.10
C CYS A 106 7.36 -1.60 -14.79
N ASN A 107 6.04 -1.44 -14.73
CA ASN A 107 5.11 -2.36 -15.36
C ASN A 107 3.88 -1.59 -15.86
N ALA A 108 2.78 -2.29 -16.16
CA ALA A 108 1.56 -1.67 -16.66
C ALA A 108 0.92 -0.70 -15.65
N GLU A 109 1.14 -0.90 -14.35
CA GLU A 109 0.53 -0.08 -13.28
C GLU A 109 1.50 0.91 -12.66
N THR A 110 2.77 0.51 -12.48
CA THR A 110 3.80 1.31 -11.83
C THR A 110 4.57 2.12 -12.87
N HIS A 111 4.54 3.44 -12.73
CA HIS A 111 5.32 4.35 -13.57
C HIS A 111 6.74 4.55 -13.03
N GLU A 112 6.86 4.67 -11.72
CA GLU A 112 8.14 4.97 -11.06
C GLU A 112 8.14 4.43 -9.63
N LEU A 113 9.30 3.94 -9.20
CA LEU A 113 9.57 3.59 -7.80
C LEU A 113 10.64 4.54 -7.28
N LYS A 114 10.47 5.03 -6.05
CA LYS A 114 11.46 5.91 -5.43
C LYS A 114 11.40 5.81 -3.91
N PHE A 115 12.56 5.84 -3.26
CA PHE A 115 12.65 5.96 -1.81
C PHE A 115 12.64 7.42 -1.40
N PHE A 116 11.84 7.74 -0.39
CA PHE A 116 11.72 9.09 0.17
C PHE A 116 12.05 9.06 1.65
N PRO A 117 12.86 10.02 2.14
CA PRO A 117 13.00 10.20 3.58
C PRO A 117 11.63 10.53 4.20
N PRO A 118 11.34 10.04 5.42
CA PRO A 118 10.06 10.34 6.07
C PRO A 118 9.76 11.84 6.22
N GLU A 119 10.80 12.68 6.29
CA GLU A 119 10.68 14.14 6.41
C GLU A 119 10.33 14.82 5.08
N TYR A 120 10.48 14.12 3.96
CA TYR A 120 10.33 14.70 2.61
C TYR A 120 9.38 13.87 1.74
N ILE A 121 8.21 13.53 2.29
CA ILE A 121 7.17 12.83 1.54
C ILE A 121 6.60 13.78 0.49
N PRO A 122 6.40 13.32 -0.76
CA PRO A 122 5.85 14.19 -1.80
C PRO A 122 4.43 14.64 -1.46
N SER A 123 4.05 15.84 -1.89
CA SER A 123 2.72 16.41 -1.62
C SER A 123 1.61 15.79 -2.47
N ASN A 124 1.96 15.24 -3.63
CA ASN A 124 0.98 14.65 -4.56
C ASN A 124 0.75 13.16 -4.26
N LEU A 125 0.30 12.87 -3.04
CA LEU A 125 -0.08 11.52 -2.65
C LEU A 125 -1.47 11.17 -3.20
N ALA A 126 -1.65 9.89 -3.54
CA ALA A 126 -2.98 9.33 -3.75
C ALA A 126 -3.75 9.35 -2.43
N LEU A 127 -5.08 9.17 -2.51
CA LEU A 127 -5.92 9.15 -1.31
C LEU A 127 -5.40 8.11 -0.31
N ILE A 128 -5.09 8.56 0.90
CA ILE A 128 -4.56 7.71 1.97
C ILE A 128 -4.95 8.29 3.32
N ASN A 129 -5.19 7.42 4.30
CA ASN A 129 -5.44 7.86 5.66
C ASN A 129 -4.22 8.62 6.20
N PRO A 130 -4.40 9.83 6.76
CA PRO A 130 -3.28 10.64 7.24
C PRO A 130 -2.41 9.98 8.30
N ALA A 131 -2.92 8.97 9.01
CA ALA A 131 -2.18 8.25 10.06
C ALA A 131 -1.17 7.23 9.52
N TRP A 132 -1.14 6.98 8.20
CA TRP A 132 -0.37 5.88 7.60
C TRP A 132 1.12 5.90 7.97
N LEU A 133 1.72 7.07 7.94
CA LEU A 133 3.16 7.21 8.21
C LEU A 133 3.44 7.15 9.71
N GLN A 134 2.66 7.86 10.51
CA GLN A 134 2.85 7.89 11.95
C GLN A 134 2.66 6.50 12.56
N ASP A 135 1.65 5.76 12.13
CA ASP A 135 1.42 4.40 12.59
C ASP A 135 2.58 3.47 12.20
N ALA A 136 3.12 3.65 11.00
CA ALA A 136 4.27 2.87 10.54
C ALA A 136 5.55 3.19 11.31
N LEU A 137 5.75 4.44 11.70
CA LEU A 137 6.92 4.86 12.48
C LEU A 137 6.80 4.53 13.97
N ASN A 138 5.60 4.32 14.46
CA ASN A 138 5.36 3.92 15.85
C ASN A 138 5.58 2.41 15.99
N ARG A 139 6.79 2.04 16.41
CA ARG A 139 7.22 0.64 16.51
C ARG A 139 6.93 0.00 17.88
N GLN A 140 6.06 0.59 18.67
CA GLN A 140 5.57 -0.05 19.88
C GLN A 140 4.63 -1.20 19.51
N GLU A 141 4.43 -2.14 20.43
CA GLU A 141 3.52 -3.28 20.23
C GLU A 141 2.07 -2.80 20.24
N ALA A 142 1.68 -2.12 19.17
CA ALA A 142 0.34 -1.61 19.01
C ALA A 142 -0.17 -1.95 17.61
N VAL A 143 -1.46 -2.30 17.54
CA VAL A 143 -2.18 -2.49 16.29
C VAL A 143 -3.22 -1.39 16.20
N PHE A 144 -3.31 -0.77 15.04
CA PHE A 144 -4.16 0.40 14.84
C PHE A 144 -5.43 0.03 14.07
N LEU A 145 -6.52 0.66 14.45
CA LEU A 145 -7.79 0.62 13.72
C LEU A 145 -8.08 2.04 13.23
N ARG A 146 -8.12 2.23 11.94
CA ARG A 146 -8.30 3.55 11.31
C ARG A 146 -9.46 3.53 10.32
#